data_232d29a8f3a0f05cb52be96a0ce53e42
#
_entry.id   232d29a8f3a0f05cb52be96a0ce53e42
#
_cell.length_a   1.000
_cell.length_b   1.000
_cell.length_c   1.000
_cell.angle_alpha   90.00
_cell.angle_beta   90.00
_cell.angle_gamma   90.00
#
_symmetry.space_group_name_H-M   'P 1'
#
loop_
_entity.id
_entity.type
_entity.pdbx_description
1 polymer ?
#
loop_
_entity_poly.entity_id
_entity_poly.type
_entity_poly.pdbx_seq_one_letter_code
_entity_poly.pdbx_strand_id
1 'polypeptide(L)'
;MSNSIQAIRNVYDIEKGARDNESPMSDEEIVKLLERTVSDKSLIPNYHRFEKGYAAEDLFMRIFSLLPWVKTVVPLGQEQFPEKSKEELQVPDYEITFEAGSESNTSCVLIEVKLVDGDKQTHELQKYKYDVLKKYSCQKNEPLLFGIFWRKQGVWTINSIESFAEKSSAYKISYE
;
A
#
# COMPACT_ATOMS: atom_id res chain seq x y z
N MET A 1 17.55 0.11 -5.84
CA MET A 1 16.13 0.53 -5.92
C MET A 1 15.48 0.72 -4.55
N SER A 2 15.67 -0.19 -3.59
CA SER A 2 15.04 -0.11 -2.25
C SER A 2 15.30 1.20 -1.49
N ASN A 3 16.55 1.68 -1.46
CA ASN A 3 16.89 2.93 -0.78
C ASN A 3 16.19 4.17 -1.38
N SER A 4 15.96 4.18 -2.70
CA SER A 4 15.30 5.33 -3.36
C SER A 4 13.81 5.38 -3.09
N ILE A 5 13.11 4.24 -3.02
CA ILE A 5 11.69 4.18 -2.68
C ILE A 5 11.46 4.59 -1.22
N GLN A 6 12.31 4.12 -0.31
CA GLN A 6 12.25 4.56 1.09
C GLN A 6 12.54 6.06 1.23
N ALA A 7 13.51 6.58 0.46
CA ALA A 7 13.78 8.02 0.44
C ALA A 7 12.58 8.83 -0.07
N ILE A 8 11.85 8.34 -1.07
CA ILE A 8 10.60 8.96 -1.55
C ILE A 8 9.53 8.94 -0.45
N ARG A 9 9.37 7.82 0.27
CA ARG A 9 8.43 7.74 1.41
C ARG A 9 8.80 8.75 2.50
N ASN A 10 10.08 8.87 2.84
CA ASN A 10 10.54 9.83 3.84
C ASN A 10 10.24 11.28 3.42
N VAL A 11 10.40 11.62 2.13
CA VAL A 11 10.03 12.95 1.60
C VAL A 11 8.53 13.20 1.74
N TYR A 12 7.70 12.21 1.40
CA TYR A 12 6.26 12.28 1.60
C TYR A 12 5.88 12.53 3.07
N ASP A 13 6.51 11.82 4.00
CA ASP A 13 6.24 11.97 5.44
C ASP A 13 6.64 13.36 5.95
N ILE A 14 7.74 13.93 5.45
CA ILE A 14 8.17 15.32 5.75
C ILE A 14 7.15 16.32 5.19
N GLU A 15 6.77 16.20 3.92
CA GLU A 15 5.78 17.06 3.27
C GLU A 15 4.43 17.01 3.99
N LYS A 16 3.97 15.80 4.33
CA LYS A 16 2.74 15.58 5.11
C LYS A 16 2.83 16.26 6.47
N GLY A 17 3.94 16.07 7.19
CA GLY A 17 4.17 16.73 8.49
C GLY A 17 4.17 18.26 8.38
N ALA A 18 4.75 18.82 7.33
CA ALA A 18 4.72 20.25 7.07
C ALA A 18 3.29 20.76 6.81
N ARG A 19 2.50 20.03 6.02
CA ARG A 19 1.10 20.32 5.72
C ARG A 19 0.22 20.24 6.97
N ASP A 20 0.41 19.22 7.79
CA ASP A 20 -0.33 19.02 9.04
C ASP A 20 -0.02 20.12 10.09
N ASN A 21 1.16 20.77 9.98
CA ASN A 21 1.57 21.91 10.82
C ASN A 21 1.30 23.29 10.17
N GLU A 22 0.40 23.37 9.20
CA GLU A 22 0.01 24.59 8.50
C GLU A 22 1.16 25.34 7.79
N SER A 23 2.23 24.62 7.46
CA SER A 23 3.40 25.15 6.75
C SER A 23 3.73 24.28 5.52
N PRO A 24 2.84 24.23 4.51
CA PRO A 24 3.02 23.35 3.37
C PRO A 24 4.28 23.74 2.58
N MET A 25 5.01 22.73 2.13
CA MET A 25 6.17 22.89 1.26
C MET A 25 5.71 23.25 -0.16
N SER A 26 6.48 24.11 -0.82
CA SER A 26 6.29 24.37 -2.26
C SER A 26 6.81 23.20 -3.11
N ASP A 27 6.31 23.08 -4.33
CA ASP A 27 6.78 22.06 -5.29
C ASP A 27 8.31 22.14 -5.51
N GLU A 28 8.87 23.36 -5.52
CA GLU A 28 10.32 23.55 -5.67
C GLU A 28 11.11 23.00 -4.47
N GLU A 29 10.61 23.16 -3.25
CA GLU A 29 11.24 22.63 -2.05
C GLU A 29 11.17 21.10 -2.02
N ILE A 30 10.03 20.53 -2.42
CA ILE A 30 9.85 19.07 -2.54
C ILE A 30 10.84 18.51 -3.57
N VAL A 31 10.93 19.11 -4.76
CA VAL A 31 11.86 18.68 -5.81
C VAL A 31 13.32 18.76 -5.33
N LYS A 32 13.72 19.85 -4.68
CA LYS A 32 15.07 20.00 -4.11
C LYS A 32 15.37 18.93 -3.06
N LEU A 33 14.39 18.58 -2.23
CA LEU A 33 14.53 17.54 -1.21
C LEU A 33 14.68 16.16 -1.86
N LEU A 34 13.85 15.85 -2.86
CA LEU A 34 13.95 14.62 -3.66
C LEU A 34 15.31 14.49 -4.35
N GLU A 35 15.79 15.57 -4.98
CA GLU A 35 17.10 15.60 -5.63
C GLU A 35 18.27 15.33 -4.68
N ARG A 36 18.14 15.69 -3.41
CA ARG A 36 19.18 15.47 -2.39
C ARG A 36 19.12 14.06 -1.78
N THR A 37 17.94 13.50 -1.65
CA THR A 37 17.73 12.28 -0.87
C THR A 37 17.57 11.03 -1.72
N VAL A 38 16.95 11.14 -2.91
CA VAL A 38 16.67 10.00 -3.79
C VAL A 38 17.88 9.72 -4.68
N SER A 39 18.44 8.52 -4.59
CA SER A 39 19.61 8.10 -5.38
C SER A 39 19.25 7.88 -6.86
N ASP A 40 18.11 7.22 -7.12
CA ASP A 40 17.61 7.01 -8.49
C ASP A 40 16.74 8.18 -8.94
N LYS A 41 17.37 9.13 -9.65
CA LYS A 41 16.70 10.36 -10.12
C LYS A 41 15.57 10.09 -11.13
N SER A 42 15.53 8.94 -11.78
CA SER A 42 14.47 8.56 -12.71
C SER A 42 13.09 8.39 -12.04
N LEU A 43 13.05 8.25 -10.72
CA LEU A 43 11.83 8.13 -9.93
C LEU A 43 11.20 9.50 -9.60
N ILE A 44 11.97 10.58 -9.59
CA ILE A 44 11.50 11.92 -9.18
C ILE A 44 10.30 12.40 -10.01
N PRO A 45 10.26 12.27 -11.35
CA PRO A 45 9.09 12.67 -12.14
C PRO A 45 7.80 11.91 -11.76
N ASN A 46 7.93 10.77 -11.09
CA ASN A 46 6.79 9.95 -10.65
C ASN A 46 6.36 10.24 -9.20
N TYR A 47 6.94 11.25 -8.52
CA TYR A 47 6.67 11.53 -7.11
C TYR A 47 5.19 11.66 -6.80
N HIS A 48 4.42 12.43 -7.57
CA HIS A 48 2.96 12.58 -7.35
C HIS A 48 2.18 11.26 -7.42
N ARG A 49 2.68 10.26 -8.16
CA ARG A 49 2.07 8.94 -8.18
C ARG A 49 2.33 8.20 -6.87
N PHE A 50 3.55 8.30 -6.34
CA PHE A 50 3.90 7.72 -5.03
C PHE A 50 3.13 8.42 -3.91
N GLU A 51 3.10 9.75 -3.91
CA GLU A 51 2.34 10.57 -2.97
C GLU A 51 0.88 10.12 -2.87
N LYS A 52 0.20 9.98 -4.02
CA LYS A 52 -1.18 9.49 -4.07
C LYS A 52 -1.34 8.08 -3.49
N GLY A 53 -0.39 7.20 -3.76
CA GLY A 53 -0.36 5.84 -3.20
C GLY A 53 -0.25 5.87 -1.68
N TYR A 54 0.73 6.59 -1.15
CA TYR A 54 0.95 6.74 0.29
C TYR A 54 -0.23 7.42 1.00
N ALA A 55 -0.85 8.42 0.36
CA ALA A 55 -2.05 9.06 0.90
C ALA A 55 -3.23 8.07 0.98
N ALA A 56 -3.36 7.14 0.03
CA ALA A 56 -4.38 6.10 0.08
C ALA A 56 -4.06 5.07 1.19
N GLU A 57 -2.81 4.67 1.37
CA GLU A 57 -2.38 3.81 2.49
C GLU A 57 -2.71 4.46 3.84
N ASP A 58 -2.35 5.74 4.03
CA ASP A 58 -2.64 6.49 5.25
C ASP A 58 -4.15 6.61 5.52
N LEU A 59 -4.94 6.85 4.47
CA LEU A 59 -6.40 6.92 4.55
C LEU A 59 -6.99 5.56 4.95
N PHE A 60 -6.48 4.48 4.37
CA PHE A 60 -6.85 3.11 4.72
C PHE A 60 -6.64 2.87 6.21
N MET A 61 -5.43 3.11 6.70
CA MET A 61 -5.09 2.92 8.11
C MET A 61 -6.04 3.72 9.03
N ARG A 62 -6.28 4.99 8.72
CA ARG A 62 -7.19 5.84 9.52
C ARG A 62 -8.62 5.31 9.56
N ILE A 63 -9.18 4.92 8.42
CA ILE A 63 -10.56 4.40 8.34
C ILE A 63 -10.67 3.07 9.06
N PHE A 64 -9.75 2.12 8.80
CA PHE A 64 -9.83 0.79 9.38
C PHE A 64 -9.60 0.79 10.89
N SER A 65 -8.73 1.67 11.42
CA SER A 65 -8.56 1.81 12.88
C SER A 65 -9.76 2.40 13.61
N LEU A 66 -10.75 2.96 12.91
CA LEU A 66 -12.00 3.46 13.49
C LEU A 66 -13.13 2.42 13.48
N LEU A 67 -12.95 1.28 12.80
CA LEU A 67 -13.98 0.25 12.72
C LEU A 67 -14.07 -0.53 14.05
N PRO A 68 -15.26 -0.68 14.64
CA PRO A 68 -15.42 -1.23 15.99
C PRO A 68 -15.03 -2.70 16.13
N TRP A 69 -14.94 -3.44 15.01
CA TRP A 69 -14.50 -4.84 14.98
C TRP A 69 -13.03 -5.02 14.63
N VAL A 70 -12.29 -3.92 14.42
CA VAL A 70 -10.84 -3.95 14.19
C VAL A 70 -10.13 -3.73 15.52
N LYS A 71 -9.32 -4.70 15.92
CA LYS A 71 -8.52 -4.64 17.14
C LYS A 71 -7.20 -3.89 16.93
N THR A 72 -6.49 -4.20 15.85
CA THR A 72 -5.22 -3.54 15.51
C THR A 72 -5.08 -3.39 13.99
N VAL A 73 -4.45 -2.30 13.57
CA VAL A 73 -3.93 -2.07 12.22
C VAL A 73 -2.45 -1.79 12.35
N VAL A 74 -1.61 -2.69 11.90
CA VAL A 74 -0.16 -2.59 12.00
C VAL A 74 0.43 -2.35 10.62
N PRO A 75 1.06 -1.20 10.35
CA PRO A 75 1.80 -1.00 9.11
C PRO A 75 3.03 -1.93 9.09
N LEU A 76 3.18 -2.68 8.03
CA LEU A 76 4.32 -3.56 7.83
C LEU A 76 5.41 -2.79 7.08
N GLY A 77 6.58 -2.67 7.70
CA GLY A 77 7.71 -2.01 7.06
C GLY A 77 8.18 -2.76 5.82
N GLN A 78 8.39 -2.05 4.72
CA GLN A 78 8.91 -2.64 3.48
C GLN A 78 10.44 -2.88 3.51
N GLU A 79 11.07 -2.61 4.64
CA GLU A 79 12.48 -2.93 4.85
C GLU A 79 12.65 -4.43 5.12
N GLN A 80 13.31 -5.11 4.20
CA GLN A 80 13.61 -6.54 4.32
C GLN A 80 15.11 -6.77 4.20
N PHE A 81 15.64 -7.63 5.06
CA PHE A 81 17.02 -8.10 5.05
C PHE A 81 17.06 -9.63 5.08
N PRO A 82 18.01 -10.27 4.35
CA PRO A 82 18.94 -9.66 3.39
C PRO A 82 18.22 -9.13 2.15
N GLU A 83 18.83 -8.19 1.41
CA GLU A 83 18.17 -7.57 0.23
C GLU A 83 17.68 -8.56 -0.83
N LYS A 84 18.34 -9.72 -0.95
CA LYS A 84 17.91 -10.82 -1.83
C LYS A 84 16.49 -11.32 -1.53
N SER A 85 16.02 -11.18 -0.28
CA SER A 85 14.68 -11.62 0.08
C SER A 85 13.58 -10.82 -0.65
N LYS A 86 13.86 -9.60 -1.09
CA LYS A 86 12.93 -8.75 -1.85
C LYS A 86 12.62 -9.26 -3.26
N GLU A 87 13.50 -10.08 -3.82
CA GLU A 87 13.27 -10.74 -5.11
C GLU A 87 12.33 -11.95 -4.96
N GLU A 88 12.31 -12.54 -3.78
CA GLU A 88 11.55 -13.74 -3.48
C GLU A 88 10.24 -13.49 -2.76
N LEU A 89 10.19 -12.43 -1.94
CA LEU A 89 9.08 -12.10 -1.05
C LEU A 89 8.80 -10.61 -1.10
N GLN A 90 7.52 -10.23 -1.04
CA GLN A 90 7.10 -8.85 -0.80
C GLN A 90 6.23 -8.82 0.45
N VAL A 91 6.55 -7.90 1.36
CA VAL A 91 5.74 -7.63 2.56
C VAL A 91 4.53 -6.80 2.12
N PRO A 92 3.29 -7.21 2.46
CA PRO A 92 2.11 -6.39 2.27
C PRO A 92 2.14 -5.09 3.09
N ASP A 93 1.25 -4.15 2.81
CA ASP A 93 1.25 -2.84 3.46
C ASP A 93 0.85 -2.91 4.94
N TYR A 94 -0.14 -3.78 5.28
CA TYR A 94 -0.68 -3.87 6.64
C TYR A 94 -0.96 -5.31 7.08
N GLU A 95 -0.88 -5.48 8.41
CA GLU A 95 -1.49 -6.60 9.14
C GLU A 95 -2.67 -6.07 9.94
N ILE A 96 -3.83 -6.70 9.82
CA ILE A 96 -5.04 -6.31 10.54
C ILE A 96 -5.53 -7.47 11.38
N THR A 97 -5.76 -7.20 12.67
CA THR A 97 -6.42 -8.16 13.57
C THR A 97 -7.87 -7.74 13.79
N PHE A 98 -8.79 -8.65 13.57
CA PHE A 98 -10.22 -8.50 13.82
C PHE A 98 -10.66 -9.23 15.08
N GLU A 99 -11.65 -8.67 15.78
CA GLU A 99 -12.36 -9.35 16.85
C GLU A 99 -13.58 -10.08 16.27
N ALA A 100 -13.61 -11.41 16.46
CA ALA A 100 -14.73 -12.24 16.02
C ALA A 100 -15.62 -12.62 17.23
N GLY A 101 -16.53 -11.74 17.61
CA GLY A 101 -17.69 -12.03 18.47
C GLY A 101 -17.43 -12.39 19.94
N SER A 102 -16.26 -12.85 20.34
CA SER A 102 -15.82 -13.05 21.73
C SER A 102 -14.36 -12.68 21.86
N GLU A 103 -13.98 -12.12 23.02
CA GLU A 103 -12.61 -11.62 23.30
C GLU A 103 -11.47 -12.62 23.04
N SER A 104 -11.77 -13.89 22.89
CA SER A 104 -10.79 -14.96 22.64
C SER A 104 -10.64 -15.36 21.18
N ASN A 105 -11.46 -14.83 20.27
CA ASN A 105 -11.45 -15.24 18.86
C ASN A 105 -11.02 -14.07 17.97
N THR A 106 -9.72 -14.01 17.68
CA THR A 106 -9.15 -13.01 16.79
C THR A 106 -8.74 -13.68 15.48
N SER A 107 -8.98 -12.99 14.36
CA SER A 107 -8.51 -13.38 13.04
C SER A 107 -7.55 -12.32 12.52
N CYS A 108 -6.43 -12.76 11.96
CA CYS A 108 -5.43 -11.89 11.37
C CYS A 108 -5.47 -11.99 9.85
N VAL A 109 -5.28 -10.88 9.15
CA VAL A 109 -5.18 -10.85 7.69
C VAL A 109 -4.08 -9.87 7.26
N LEU A 110 -3.47 -10.16 6.14
CA LEU A 110 -2.52 -9.28 5.46
C LEU A 110 -3.24 -8.49 4.38
N ILE A 111 -3.00 -7.19 4.32
CA ILE A 111 -3.64 -6.29 3.35
C ILE A 111 -2.59 -5.61 2.48
N GLU A 112 -2.76 -5.74 1.18
CA GLU A 112 -2.08 -4.93 0.18
C GLU A 112 -3.03 -3.82 -0.28
N VAL A 113 -2.64 -2.55 -0.12
CA VAL A 113 -3.47 -1.38 -0.46
C VAL A 113 -3.23 -0.94 -1.90
N LYS A 114 -4.30 -0.64 -2.62
CA LYS A 114 -4.23 -0.13 -3.99
C LYS A 114 -5.15 1.05 -4.18
N LEU A 115 -4.67 2.05 -4.94
CA LEU A 115 -5.46 3.19 -5.41
C LEU A 115 -5.77 3.01 -6.88
N VAL A 116 -7.05 3.09 -7.23
CA VAL A 116 -7.52 3.20 -8.62
C VAL A 116 -7.97 4.64 -8.86
N ASP A 117 -7.09 5.41 -9.53
CA ASP A 117 -7.29 6.83 -9.84
C ASP A 117 -7.33 6.99 -11.36
N GLY A 118 -8.49 7.13 -11.92
CA GLY A 118 -8.67 7.29 -13.36
C GLY A 118 -10.06 6.89 -13.85
N ASP A 119 -10.38 7.15 -15.11
CA ASP A 119 -11.69 6.88 -15.68
C ASP A 119 -12.00 5.39 -15.82
N LYS A 120 -10.97 4.61 -16.13
CA LYS A 120 -11.06 3.15 -16.18
C LYS A 120 -10.98 2.61 -14.76
N GLN A 121 -12.10 2.42 -14.10
CA GLN A 121 -12.17 1.85 -12.75
C GLN A 121 -11.76 0.36 -12.76
N THR A 122 -10.50 0.13 -13.06
CA THR A 122 -9.90 -1.19 -13.24
C THR A 122 -8.51 -1.23 -12.62
N HIS A 123 -8.23 -2.27 -11.86
CA HIS A 123 -6.90 -2.56 -11.34
C HIS A 123 -6.35 -3.84 -11.96
N GLU A 124 -5.10 -3.81 -12.40
CA GLU A 124 -4.37 -4.97 -12.89
C GLU A 124 -3.17 -5.27 -11.98
N LEU A 125 -3.14 -6.47 -11.44
CA LEU A 125 -2.07 -7.00 -10.63
C LEU A 125 -1.26 -8.02 -11.44
N GLN A 126 0.00 -7.73 -11.72
CA GLN A 126 0.89 -8.67 -12.41
C GLN A 126 1.05 -9.96 -11.61
N LYS A 127 1.02 -11.13 -12.27
CA LYS A 127 1.10 -12.43 -11.59
C LYS A 127 2.33 -12.54 -10.71
N TYR A 128 3.50 -12.12 -11.19
CA TYR A 128 4.73 -12.19 -10.41
C TYR A 128 4.67 -11.36 -9.11
N LYS A 129 3.97 -10.21 -9.12
CA LYS A 129 3.75 -9.40 -7.90
C LYS A 129 2.83 -10.09 -6.91
N TYR A 130 1.77 -10.73 -7.42
CA TYR A 130 0.91 -11.55 -6.57
C TYR A 130 1.71 -12.71 -5.95
N ASP A 131 2.53 -13.39 -6.75
CA ASP A 131 3.29 -14.55 -6.29
C ASP A 131 4.25 -14.21 -5.14
N VAL A 132 4.96 -13.07 -5.20
CA VAL A 132 5.87 -12.65 -4.12
C VAL A 132 5.11 -12.21 -2.85
N LEU A 133 3.95 -11.57 -2.97
CA LEU A 133 3.06 -11.27 -1.86
C LEU A 133 2.48 -12.55 -1.25
N LYS A 134 2.05 -13.48 -2.10
CA LYS A 134 1.48 -14.77 -1.68
C LYS A 134 2.48 -15.63 -0.92
N LYS A 135 3.75 -15.66 -1.35
CA LYS A 135 4.81 -16.35 -0.63
C LYS A 135 4.96 -15.84 0.80
N TYR A 136 4.92 -14.50 0.99
CA TYR A 136 4.94 -13.91 2.33
C TYR A 136 3.73 -14.35 3.17
N SER A 137 2.54 -14.25 2.60
CA SER A 137 1.29 -14.72 3.22
C SER A 137 1.35 -16.18 3.65
N CYS A 138 1.88 -17.07 2.79
CA CYS A 138 2.07 -18.48 3.11
C CYS A 138 3.07 -18.69 4.26
N GLN A 139 4.17 -17.94 4.32
CA GLN A 139 5.14 -18.02 5.43
C GLN A 139 4.54 -17.58 6.75
N LYS A 140 3.64 -16.59 6.73
CA LYS A 140 2.93 -16.10 7.93
C LYS A 140 1.74 -16.97 8.30
N ASN A 141 1.29 -17.84 7.39
CA ASN A 141 0.04 -18.61 7.50
C ASN A 141 -1.18 -17.71 7.70
N GLU A 142 -1.16 -16.52 7.06
CA GLU A 142 -2.22 -15.53 7.14
C GLU A 142 -2.81 -15.24 5.74
N PRO A 143 -4.14 -15.05 5.60
CA PRO A 143 -4.75 -14.73 4.32
C PRO A 143 -4.30 -13.37 3.80
N LEU A 144 -4.09 -13.27 2.47
CA LEU A 144 -3.76 -12.05 1.76
C LEU A 144 -5.02 -11.49 1.08
N LEU A 145 -5.36 -10.26 1.40
CA LEU A 145 -6.45 -9.51 0.81
C LEU A 145 -5.95 -8.21 0.18
N PHE A 146 -6.75 -7.64 -0.71
CA PHE A 146 -6.45 -6.38 -1.41
C PHE A 146 -7.47 -5.32 -1.00
N GLY A 147 -7.01 -4.27 -0.33
CA GLY A 147 -7.78 -3.07 -0.01
C GLY A 147 -7.70 -2.10 -1.19
N ILE A 148 -8.78 -1.95 -1.97
CA ILE A 148 -8.78 -1.12 -3.17
C ILE A 148 -9.63 0.12 -2.93
N PHE A 149 -9.01 1.31 -3.06
CA PHE A 149 -9.74 2.58 -3.08
C PHE A 149 -10.10 2.95 -4.52
N TRP A 150 -11.39 2.95 -4.81
CA TRP A 150 -11.97 3.38 -6.08
C TRP A 150 -12.27 4.87 -6.00
N ARG A 151 -11.29 5.69 -6.40
CA ARG A 151 -11.33 7.14 -6.14
C ARG A 151 -12.54 7.83 -6.76
N LYS A 152 -12.93 7.44 -7.96
CA LYS A 152 -14.09 8.04 -8.66
C LYS A 152 -15.40 7.82 -7.90
N GLN A 153 -15.56 6.68 -7.25
CA GLN A 153 -16.73 6.34 -6.44
C GLN A 153 -16.59 6.75 -4.97
N GLY A 154 -15.36 7.04 -4.52
CA GLY A 154 -15.10 7.35 -3.12
C GLY A 154 -15.29 6.18 -2.17
N VAL A 155 -15.13 4.93 -2.65
CA VAL A 155 -15.39 3.72 -1.86
C VAL A 155 -14.17 2.82 -1.76
N TRP A 156 -14.11 2.08 -0.63
CA TRP A 156 -13.16 0.99 -0.41
C TRP A 156 -13.83 -0.35 -0.64
N THR A 157 -13.11 -1.27 -1.27
CA THR A 157 -13.47 -2.69 -1.31
C THR A 157 -12.32 -3.52 -0.77
N ILE A 158 -12.66 -4.60 -0.04
CA ILE A 158 -11.69 -5.62 0.38
C ILE A 158 -11.97 -6.86 -0.45
N ASN A 159 -10.96 -7.31 -1.17
CA ASN A 159 -11.09 -8.36 -2.16
C ASN A 159 -10.03 -9.44 -1.91
N SER A 160 -10.41 -10.69 -2.05
CA SER A 160 -9.46 -11.78 -2.22
C SER A 160 -9.06 -11.89 -3.70
N ILE A 161 -8.02 -12.66 -4.02
CA ILE A 161 -7.56 -12.83 -5.41
C ILE A 161 -8.61 -13.53 -6.29
N GLU A 162 -9.47 -14.34 -5.69
CA GLU A 162 -10.56 -15.04 -6.36
C GLU A 162 -11.61 -14.09 -6.95
N SER A 163 -11.67 -12.84 -6.46
CA SER A 163 -12.52 -11.78 -7.03
C SER A 163 -11.96 -11.18 -8.32
N PHE A 164 -10.71 -11.51 -8.68
CA PHE A 164 -10.06 -11.00 -9.88
C PHE A 164 -10.24 -11.97 -11.05
N ALA A 165 -10.54 -11.45 -12.23
CA ALA A 165 -10.50 -12.23 -13.46
C ALA A 165 -9.04 -12.55 -13.83
N GLU A 166 -8.72 -13.83 -13.97
CA GLU A 166 -7.39 -14.25 -14.38
C GLU A 166 -7.15 -13.99 -15.86
N LYS A 167 -5.99 -13.41 -16.19
CA LYS A 167 -5.47 -13.20 -17.54
C LYS A 167 -4.14 -13.94 -17.69
N SER A 168 -3.55 -13.95 -18.88
CA SER A 168 -2.30 -14.66 -19.15
C SER A 168 -1.14 -14.23 -18.23
N SER A 169 -0.97 -12.93 -18.00
CA SER A 169 0.14 -12.36 -17.23
C SER A 169 -0.28 -11.55 -16.00
N ALA A 170 -1.58 -11.37 -15.76
CA ALA A 170 -2.11 -10.52 -14.70
C ALA A 170 -3.46 -11.02 -14.18
N TYR A 171 -3.82 -10.57 -12.98
CA TYR A 171 -5.16 -10.61 -12.43
C TYR A 171 -5.82 -9.24 -12.61
N LYS A 172 -7.09 -9.20 -12.94
CA LYS A 172 -7.82 -7.96 -13.22
C LYS A 172 -9.12 -7.91 -12.43
N ILE A 173 -9.37 -6.78 -11.78
CA ILE A 173 -10.64 -6.48 -11.12
C ILE A 173 -11.15 -5.12 -11.59
N SER A 174 -12.46 -4.99 -11.76
CA SER A 174 -13.13 -3.74 -12.12
C SER A 174 -14.21 -3.43 -11.09
N TYR A 175 -14.39 -2.14 -10.81
CA TYR A 175 -15.57 -1.67 -10.10
C TYR A 175 -16.68 -1.46 -11.15
N GLU A 176 -17.74 -2.25 -11.05
CA GLU A 176 -18.94 -2.16 -11.89
C GLU A 176 -20.12 -1.63 -11.08
#